data_82e5f3c9ccac1ad9ffd0ab272d79ddc3
#
_entry.id   82e5f3c9ccac1ad9ffd0ab272d79ddc3
#
_cell.length_a   1.000
_cell.length_b   1.000
_cell.length_c   1.000
_cell.angle_alpha   90.00
_cell.angle_beta   90.00
_cell.angle_gamma   90.00
#
_symmetry.space_group_name_H-M   'P 1'
#
loop_
_entity.id
_entity.type
_entity.pdbx_description
1 polymer ?
#
loop_
_entity_poly.entity_id
_entity_poly.type
_entity_poly.pdbx_seq_one_letter_code
_entity_poly.pdbx_strand_id
1 'polypeptide(L)' 'MSGLSEQLSKVRADAAECALVANLTSDPQKKEMYKRIADHLTTLADEVAQAANETVQAA' A
#
# COMPACT_ATOMS: atom_id res chain seq x y z
N MET A 1 -1.95 20.62 -6.36
CA MET A 1 -2.81 19.50 -6.52
C MET A 1 -2.10 18.21 -6.35
N SER A 2 -2.65 17.43 -5.54
CA SER A 2 -1.96 16.27 -5.04
C SER A 2 -2.17 15.01 -5.84
N GLY A 3 -3.28 14.76 -6.35
CA GLY A 3 -3.54 13.66 -7.25
C GLY A 3 -2.90 12.34 -6.84
N LEU A 4 -2.19 11.73 -7.77
CA LEU A 4 -1.61 10.40 -7.60
C LEU A 4 -0.57 10.33 -6.51
N SER A 5 0.22 11.37 -6.36
CA SER A 5 1.28 11.41 -5.36
C SER A 5 0.71 11.28 -3.95
N GLU A 6 -0.37 12.00 -3.70
CA GLU A 6 -1.03 11.97 -2.40
C GLU A 6 -1.69 10.62 -2.15
N GLN A 7 -2.33 10.06 -3.16
CA GLN A 7 -2.95 8.75 -3.05
C GLN A 7 -1.92 7.67 -2.81
N LEU A 8 -0.79 7.76 -3.49
CA LEU A 8 0.29 6.82 -3.31
C LEU A 8 0.82 6.85 -1.89
N SER A 9 1.01 8.04 -1.33
CA SER A 9 1.45 8.20 0.05
C SER A 9 0.47 7.57 1.02
N LYS A 10 -0.82 7.75 0.78
CA LYS A 10 -1.87 7.18 1.61
C LYS A 10 -1.86 5.67 1.58
N VAL A 11 -1.78 5.10 0.38
CA VAL A 11 -1.77 3.65 0.23
C VAL A 11 -0.55 3.05 0.91
N ARG A 12 0.60 3.68 0.78
CA ARG A 12 1.82 3.22 1.43
C ARG A 12 1.72 3.30 2.95
N ALA A 13 1.12 4.36 3.46
CA ALA A 13 0.90 4.50 4.90
C ALA A 13 -0.05 3.42 5.41
N ASP A 14 -1.11 3.14 4.66
CA ASP A 14 -2.06 2.10 5.03
C ASP A 14 -1.41 0.73 5.02
N ALA A 15 -0.56 0.46 4.04
CA ALA A 15 0.16 -0.81 3.96
C ALA A 15 1.08 -0.99 5.18
N ALA A 16 1.79 0.06 5.55
CA ALA A 16 2.68 0.03 6.71
C ALA A 16 1.89 -0.19 7.99
N GLU A 17 0.74 0.45 8.12
CA GLU A 17 -0.12 0.30 9.28
C GLU A 17 -0.65 -1.13 9.40
N CYS A 18 -1.09 -1.71 8.30
CA CYS A 18 -1.56 -3.08 8.29
C CYS A 18 -0.44 -4.06 8.65
N ALA A 19 0.76 -3.82 8.15
CA ALA A 19 1.90 -4.66 8.49
C ALA A 19 2.23 -4.56 9.97
N LEU A 20 2.13 -3.37 10.54
CA LEU A 20 2.36 -3.15 11.96
C LEU A 20 1.33 -3.91 12.80
N VAL A 21 0.06 -3.82 12.43
CA VAL A 21 -1.00 -4.53 13.14
C VAL A 21 -0.77 -6.03 13.05
N ALA A 22 -0.36 -6.53 11.90
CA ALA A 22 -0.05 -7.94 11.73
C ALA A 22 1.05 -8.40 12.68
N ASN A 23 2.05 -7.55 12.89
CA ASN A 23 3.15 -7.88 13.79
C ASN A 23 2.75 -7.81 15.27
N LEU A 24 1.80 -6.96 15.59
CA LEU A 24 1.42 -6.74 16.99
C LEU A 24 0.31 -7.67 17.48
N THR A 25 -0.49 -8.20 16.58
CA THR A 25 -1.58 -9.07 16.98
C THR A 25 -1.08 -10.45 17.34
N SER A 26 -1.69 -11.03 18.38
CA SER A 26 -1.38 -12.41 18.76
C SER A 26 -2.36 -13.41 18.15
N ASP A 27 -3.39 -12.93 17.50
CA ASP A 27 -4.40 -13.79 16.86
C ASP A 27 -3.90 -14.23 15.50
N PRO A 28 -3.67 -15.54 15.28
CA PRO A 28 -3.10 -16.01 14.00
C PRO A 28 -3.97 -15.70 12.80
N GLN A 29 -5.29 -15.74 12.96
CA GLN A 29 -6.20 -15.44 11.86
C GLN A 29 -6.13 -13.97 11.45
N LYS A 30 -6.13 -13.08 12.44
CA LYS A 30 -6.01 -11.65 12.19
C LYS A 30 -4.65 -11.32 11.60
N LYS A 31 -3.61 -11.95 12.11
CA LYS A 31 -2.26 -11.76 11.61
C LYS A 31 -2.19 -12.07 10.12
N GLU A 32 -2.74 -13.20 9.74
CA GLU A 32 -2.75 -13.65 8.35
C GLU A 32 -3.54 -12.67 7.47
N MET A 33 -4.69 -12.24 7.97
CA MET A 33 -5.54 -11.32 7.24
C MET A 33 -4.85 -9.97 7.01
N TYR A 34 -4.24 -9.41 8.06
CA TYR A 34 -3.56 -8.13 7.92
C TYR A 34 -2.32 -8.21 7.05
N LYS A 35 -1.61 -9.33 7.08
CA LYS A 35 -0.49 -9.56 6.18
C LYS A 35 -0.94 -9.54 4.72
N ARG A 36 -2.06 -10.18 4.44
CA ARG A 36 -2.63 -10.22 3.10
C ARG A 36 -3.01 -8.83 2.62
N ILE A 37 -3.64 -8.06 3.51
CA ILE A 37 -4.04 -6.70 3.20
C ILE A 37 -2.80 -5.84 2.94
N ALA A 38 -1.78 -5.97 3.77
CA ALA A 38 -0.55 -5.21 3.60
C ALA A 38 0.11 -5.51 2.25
N ASP A 39 0.18 -6.79 1.88
CA ASP A 39 0.74 -7.20 0.60
C ASP A 39 -0.07 -6.64 -0.57
N HIS A 40 -1.39 -6.71 -0.45
CA HIS A 40 -2.28 -6.19 -1.49
C HIS A 40 -2.09 -4.69 -1.68
N LEU A 41 -2.02 -3.95 -0.57
CA LEU A 41 -1.81 -2.51 -0.62
C LEU A 41 -0.44 -2.15 -1.18
N THR A 42 0.58 -2.92 -0.84
CA THR A 42 1.92 -2.70 -1.37
C THR A 42 1.93 -2.90 -2.89
N THR A 43 1.29 -3.95 -3.37
CA THR A 43 1.17 -4.20 -4.80
C THR A 43 0.42 -3.07 -5.49
N LEU A 44 -0.66 -2.61 -4.88
CA LEU A 44 -1.43 -1.50 -5.42
C LEU A 44 -0.58 -0.22 -5.49
N ALA A 45 0.19 0.04 -4.45
CA ALA A 45 1.07 1.20 -4.42
C ALA A 45 2.09 1.14 -5.56
N ASP A 46 2.65 -0.03 -5.79
CA ASP A 46 3.60 -0.23 -6.89
C ASP A 46 2.94 0.03 -8.24
N GLU A 47 1.72 -0.44 -8.42
CA GLU A 47 0.98 -0.22 -9.65
C GLU A 47 0.67 1.25 -9.87
N VAL A 48 0.26 1.94 -8.82
CA VAL A 48 -0.02 3.37 -8.91
C VAL A 48 1.26 4.15 -9.23
N ALA A 49 2.36 3.80 -8.58
CA ALA A 49 3.64 4.44 -8.83
C ALA A 49 4.08 4.24 -10.28
N GLN A 50 3.88 3.05 -10.79
CA GLN A 50 4.24 2.72 -12.16
C GLN A 50 3.38 3.48 -13.16
N ALA A 51 2.09 3.57 -12.91
CA ALA A 51 1.17 4.32 -13.75
C ALA A 51 1.53 5.81 -13.78
N ALA A 52 1.85 6.37 -12.62
CA ALA A 52 2.26 7.76 -12.52
C ALA A 52 3.56 8.01 -13.29
N ASN A 53 4.49 7.08 -13.19
CA ASN A 53 5.76 7.17 -13.88
C ASN A 53 5.58 7.09 -15.40
N GLU A 54 4.72 6.21 -15.86
CA GLU A 54 4.42 6.06 -17.27
C GLU A 54 3.76 7.32 -17.82
N THR A 55 2.86 7.93 -17.06
CA THR A 55 2.21 9.17 -17.47
C THR A 55 3.23 10.29 -17.64
N VAL A 56 4.18 10.39 -16.72
CA VAL A 56 5.23 11.39 -16.81
C VAL A 56 6.12 11.12 -18.02
N GLN A 57 6.44 9.88 -18.27
CA GLN A 57 7.30 9.53 -19.41
C GLN A 57 6.62 9.74 -20.75
N ALA A 58 5.32 9.57 -20.80
CA ALA A 58 4.54 9.76 -22.02
C ALA A 58 4.49 11.23 -22.43
N ALA A 59 4.67 12.13 -21.52
CA ALA A 59 4.70 13.54 -21.81
C ALA A 59 6.06 13.95 -22.34
#